data_c251ab5370d027d931949465dc5d185b
#
_entry.id   c251ab5370d027d931949465dc5d185b
#
_cell.length_a   1.000
_cell.length_b   1.000
_cell.length_c   1.000
_cell.angle_alpha   90.00
_cell.angle_beta   90.00
_cell.angle_gamma   90.00
#
_symmetry.space_group_name_H-M   'P 1'
#
loop_
_entity.id
_entity.type
_entity.pdbx_description
1 polymer ?
#
loop_
_entity_poly.entity_id
_entity_poly.type
_entity_poly.pdbx_seq_one_letter_code
_entity_poly.pdbx_strand_id
1 'polypeptide(L)'
;MENYILGFCIVLLLSTGGCAAGHEDYKKYLNMNIGESIKNQKLSSSPDAGKLIRSDYLIDGEGLTNITTLDSGILRYHFSRQEVLPNYSIKDYVGKCLIYYDVDPNTHIIIAWGFDEGGNPLSCRTWS
;
A
#
# COMPACT_ATOMS: atom_id res chain seq x y z
N MET A 1 -7.56 -32.43 23.87
CA MET A 1 -8.63 -31.46 24.00
C MET A 1 -8.17 -30.04 23.74
N GLU A 2 -7.13 -29.61 24.37
CA GLU A 2 -6.64 -28.25 24.17
C GLU A 2 -6.29 -27.95 22.71
N ASN A 3 -5.76 -28.94 21.99
CA ASN A 3 -5.39 -28.77 20.60
C ASN A 3 -6.57 -28.47 19.69
N TYR A 4 -7.75 -28.97 20.04
CA TYR A 4 -8.95 -28.73 19.24
C TYR A 4 -9.39 -27.29 19.34
N ILE A 5 -9.27 -26.71 20.53
CA ILE A 5 -9.65 -25.33 20.76
C ILE A 5 -8.74 -24.40 19.97
N LEU A 6 -7.44 -24.68 19.97
CA LEU A 6 -6.48 -23.88 19.21
C LEU A 6 -6.76 -23.93 17.71
N GLY A 7 -7.06 -25.11 17.18
CA GLY A 7 -7.39 -25.24 15.77
C GLY A 7 -8.64 -24.46 15.40
N PHE A 8 -9.63 -24.48 16.27
CA PHE A 8 -10.86 -23.73 16.03
C PHE A 8 -10.63 -22.22 16.02
N CYS A 9 -9.82 -21.72 16.94
CA CYS A 9 -9.48 -20.30 16.98
C CYS A 9 -8.75 -19.86 15.72
N ILE A 10 -7.85 -20.67 15.21
CA ILE A 10 -7.13 -20.38 13.96
C ILE A 10 -8.10 -20.26 12.80
N VAL A 11 -9.08 -21.13 12.69
CA VAL A 11 -10.07 -21.09 11.64
C VAL A 11 -10.89 -19.80 11.71
N LEU A 12 -11.26 -19.37 12.91
CA LEU A 12 -11.99 -18.12 13.09
C LEU A 12 -11.17 -16.92 12.65
N LEU A 13 -9.88 -16.90 12.98
CA LEU A 13 -9.00 -15.82 12.54
C LEU A 13 -8.90 -15.75 11.03
N LEU A 14 -8.81 -16.86 10.36
CA LEU A 14 -8.80 -16.91 8.90
C LEU A 14 -10.10 -16.36 8.32
N SER A 15 -11.22 -16.69 8.93
CA SER A 15 -12.51 -16.21 8.47
C SER A 15 -12.63 -14.69 8.60
N THR A 16 -12.16 -14.14 9.71
CA THR A 16 -12.18 -12.69 9.90
C THR A 16 -11.20 -11.99 8.98
N GLY A 17 -10.06 -12.63 8.69
CA GLY A 17 -9.08 -12.09 7.74
C GLY A 17 -9.66 -11.95 6.35
N GLY A 18 -10.65 -12.77 5.97
CA GLY A 18 -11.29 -12.68 4.67
C GLY A 18 -12.00 -11.36 4.40
N CYS A 19 -12.41 -10.64 5.45
CA CYS A 19 -13.08 -9.35 5.29
C CYS A 19 -12.17 -8.25 4.74
N ALA A 20 -10.85 -8.44 4.87
CA ALA A 20 -9.86 -7.49 4.37
C ALA A 20 -9.19 -8.00 3.09
N ALA A 21 -9.91 -8.78 2.30
CA ALA A 21 -9.38 -9.34 1.05
C ALA A 21 -8.86 -8.25 0.13
N GLY A 22 -7.72 -8.48 -0.47
CA GLY A 22 -7.07 -7.50 -1.34
C GLY A 22 -6.11 -6.59 -0.57
N HIS A 23 -6.47 -6.13 0.61
CA HIS A 23 -5.59 -5.29 1.41
C HIS A 23 -4.44 -6.09 2.01
N GLU A 24 -4.71 -7.27 2.55
CA GLU A 24 -3.65 -8.13 3.08
C GLU A 24 -2.69 -8.58 1.98
N ASP A 25 -3.21 -8.87 0.80
CA ASP A 25 -2.38 -9.22 -0.35
C ASP A 25 -1.50 -8.05 -0.77
N TYR A 26 -2.03 -6.84 -0.68
CA TYR A 26 -1.26 -5.64 -0.97
C TYR A 26 -0.09 -5.48 -0.01
N LYS A 27 -0.29 -5.72 1.28
CA LYS A 27 0.78 -5.67 2.27
C LYS A 27 1.85 -6.73 1.98
N LYS A 28 1.44 -7.92 1.56
CA LYS A 28 2.41 -8.96 1.16
C LYS A 28 3.25 -8.49 -0.02
N TYR A 29 2.63 -7.85 -0.98
CA TYR A 29 3.34 -7.29 -2.13
C TYR A 29 4.37 -6.25 -1.67
N LEU A 30 4.00 -5.35 -0.76
CA LEU A 30 4.92 -4.34 -0.23
C LEU A 30 6.09 -5.01 0.51
N ASN A 31 5.83 -6.05 1.28
CA ASN A 31 6.87 -6.80 1.98
C ASN A 31 7.85 -7.46 1.01
N MET A 32 7.37 -7.93 -0.13
CA MET A 32 8.22 -8.55 -1.14
C MET A 32 9.20 -7.57 -1.75
N ASN A 33 8.91 -6.28 -1.71
CA ASN A 33 9.78 -5.27 -2.27
C ASN A 33 10.93 -4.86 -1.35
N ILE A 34 10.89 -5.26 -0.08
CA ILE A 34 12.00 -5.03 0.85
C ILE A 34 13.20 -5.85 0.36
N GLY A 35 14.35 -5.21 0.24
CA GLY A 35 15.56 -5.85 -0.29
C GLY A 35 15.74 -5.64 -1.79
N GLU A 36 14.73 -5.12 -2.47
CA GLU A 36 14.82 -4.83 -3.89
C GLU A 36 15.26 -3.38 -4.12
N SER A 37 15.80 -3.11 -5.31
CA SER A 37 16.18 -1.75 -5.67
C SER A 37 14.96 -0.87 -5.86
N ILE A 38 15.00 0.37 -5.36
CA ILE A 38 13.92 1.33 -5.58
C ILE A 38 13.75 1.60 -7.08
N LYS A 39 14.79 1.40 -7.88
CA LYS A 39 14.73 1.61 -9.32
C LYS A 39 13.78 0.64 -10.03
N ASN A 40 13.44 -0.45 -9.38
CA ASN A 40 12.48 -1.42 -9.91
C ASN A 40 11.04 -0.89 -9.79
N GLN A 41 10.83 0.15 -8.99
CA GLN A 41 9.53 0.81 -8.90
C GLN A 41 9.40 1.85 -10.00
N LYS A 42 8.16 2.13 -10.40
CA LYS A 42 7.91 3.16 -11.40
C LYS A 42 8.13 4.52 -10.76
N LEU A 43 9.24 5.16 -11.04
CA LEU A 43 9.62 6.42 -10.41
C LEU A 43 9.08 7.66 -11.12
N SER A 44 8.65 7.54 -12.38
CA SER A 44 8.12 8.71 -13.07
C SER A 44 6.79 9.12 -12.48
N SER A 45 6.64 10.39 -12.12
CA SER A 45 5.36 10.92 -11.71
C SER A 45 4.50 11.13 -12.92
N SER A 46 3.26 10.67 -12.86
CA SER A 46 2.26 11.05 -13.86
C SER A 46 1.87 12.51 -13.62
N PRO A 47 1.65 13.31 -14.67
CA PRO A 47 1.09 14.66 -14.50
C PRO A 47 -0.24 14.66 -13.75
N ASP A 48 -0.93 13.52 -13.76
CA ASP A 48 -2.20 13.37 -13.08
C ASP A 48 -2.04 12.77 -11.69
N ALA A 49 -0.84 12.70 -11.16
CA ALA A 49 -0.58 12.12 -9.85
C ALA A 49 -1.45 12.78 -8.77
N GLY A 50 -2.23 11.98 -8.10
CA GLY A 50 -3.15 12.45 -7.08
C GLY A 50 -4.47 12.98 -7.61
N LYS A 51 -4.67 13.00 -8.92
CA LYS A 51 -5.92 13.45 -9.50
C LYS A 51 -6.77 12.28 -9.93
N LEU A 52 -8.08 12.49 -9.91
CA LEU A 52 -9.00 11.49 -10.35
C LEU A 52 -9.20 11.63 -11.84
N ILE A 53 -8.94 10.60 -12.61
CA ILE A 53 -9.20 10.62 -14.05
C ILE A 53 -10.24 9.60 -14.50
N ARG A 54 -10.68 8.73 -13.63
CA ARG A 54 -11.68 7.75 -13.98
C ARG A 54 -12.91 7.93 -13.14
N SER A 55 -14.04 7.67 -13.74
CA SER A 55 -15.31 7.74 -13.03
C SER A 55 -15.65 6.42 -12.33
N ASP A 56 -14.91 5.36 -12.62
CA ASP A 56 -15.09 4.10 -11.94
C ASP A 56 -14.11 4.01 -10.75
N TYR A 57 -13.93 2.91 -10.14
CA TYR A 57 -13.32 2.79 -8.85
C TYR A 57 -11.86 3.19 -8.68
N LEU A 58 -11.09 3.43 -9.68
CA LEU A 58 -9.76 3.64 -9.47
C LEU A 58 -9.22 4.58 -10.18
N ILE A 59 -8.31 5.05 -10.15
CA ILE A 59 -7.28 5.43 -10.01
C ILE A 59 -6.59 6.15 -10.60
N ASP A 60 -6.07 6.97 -10.31
CA ASP A 60 -5.40 7.79 -10.99
C ASP A 60 -4.28 8.33 -10.33
N GLY A 61 -3.45 8.91 -10.92
CA GLY A 61 -2.33 9.58 -10.39
C GLY A 61 -1.37 8.66 -9.71
N GLU A 62 -1.19 7.49 -10.26
CA GLU A 62 -0.25 6.55 -9.75
C GLU A 62 1.16 7.04 -10.04
N GLY A 63 2.00 7.08 -9.05
CA GLY A 63 3.40 7.40 -9.23
C GLY A 63 4.06 8.06 -8.03
N LEU A 64 5.33 8.37 -8.19
CA LEU A 64 6.14 9.04 -7.19
C LEU A 64 5.68 10.48 -7.03
N THR A 65 5.39 10.90 -5.82
CA THR A 65 4.97 12.27 -5.55
C THR A 65 6.12 13.14 -5.07
N ASN A 66 6.96 12.62 -4.19
CA ASN A 66 8.12 13.36 -3.69
C ASN A 66 9.08 12.44 -2.96
N ILE A 67 10.27 12.93 -2.69
CA ILE A 67 11.30 12.24 -1.92
C ILE A 67 11.69 13.16 -0.77
N THR A 68 11.67 12.62 0.44
CA THR A 68 12.11 13.36 1.62
C THR A 68 13.31 12.66 2.24
N THR A 69 14.12 13.41 2.97
CA THR A 69 15.27 12.85 3.68
C THR A 69 14.95 12.85 5.17
N LEU A 70 15.04 11.69 5.79
CA LEU A 70 14.84 11.56 7.23
C LEU A 70 16.08 12.05 7.98
N ASP A 71 15.94 12.33 9.27
CA ASP A 71 17.05 12.78 10.11
C ASP A 71 18.23 11.80 10.12
N SER A 72 17.94 10.52 9.92
CA SER A 72 18.94 9.47 9.83
C SER A 72 19.73 9.45 8.51
N GLY A 73 19.30 10.25 7.53
CA GLY A 73 19.85 10.23 6.18
C GLY A 73 19.16 9.28 5.23
N ILE A 74 18.25 8.46 5.72
CA ILE A 74 17.46 7.56 4.88
C ILE A 74 16.53 8.38 4.00
N LEU A 75 16.38 7.96 2.75
CA LEU A 75 15.48 8.61 1.80
C LEU A 75 14.11 7.95 1.87
N ARG A 76 13.08 8.77 1.91
CA ARG A 76 11.70 8.28 1.89
C ARG A 76 11.06 8.67 0.58
N TYR A 77 10.70 7.66 -0.22
CA TYR A 77 10.05 7.83 -1.50
C TYR A 77 8.55 7.69 -1.30
N HIS A 78 7.82 8.76 -1.58
CA HIS A 78 6.37 8.81 -1.37
C HIS A 78 5.64 8.56 -2.68
N PHE A 79 4.67 7.65 -2.64
CA PHE A 79 3.90 7.27 -3.83
C PHE A 79 2.41 7.42 -3.60
N SER A 80 1.72 7.90 -4.62
CA SER A 80 0.27 7.81 -4.72
C SER A 80 -0.04 6.64 -5.64
N ARG A 81 -0.78 5.65 -5.15
CA ARG A 81 -0.99 4.43 -5.91
C ARG A 81 -2.36 4.32 -6.56
N GLN A 82 -3.39 4.55 -5.80
CA GLN A 82 -4.75 4.41 -6.30
C GLN A 82 -5.72 5.18 -5.42
N GLU A 83 -6.93 5.35 -5.89
CA GLU A 83 -7.99 5.96 -5.11
C GLU A 83 -9.26 5.15 -5.26
N VAL A 84 -9.92 4.87 -4.16
CA VAL A 84 -11.23 4.21 -4.14
C VAL A 84 -12.29 5.28 -3.97
N LEU A 85 -13.23 5.33 -4.92
CA LEU A 85 -14.26 6.35 -4.96
C LEU A 85 -15.47 5.98 -4.09
N PRO A 86 -16.18 6.99 -3.54
CA PRO A 86 -17.29 6.74 -2.60
C PRO A 86 -18.41 5.89 -3.15
N ASN A 87 -18.67 5.97 -4.45
CA ASN A 87 -19.84 5.31 -5.04
C ASN A 87 -19.59 3.90 -5.56
N TYR A 88 -18.34 3.42 -5.42
CA TYR A 88 -17.97 2.17 -6.07
C TYR A 88 -17.38 1.13 -5.14
N SER A 89 -17.47 1.32 -3.85
CA SER A 89 -16.90 0.39 -2.89
C SER A 89 -17.55 0.51 -1.53
N ILE A 90 -17.20 -0.41 -0.65
CA ILE A 90 -17.56 -0.34 0.76
C ILE A 90 -16.96 0.94 1.33
N LYS A 91 -17.72 1.63 2.15
CA LYS A 91 -17.32 2.90 2.75
C LYS A 91 -15.94 2.86 3.40
N ASP A 92 -15.61 1.75 4.05
CA ASP A 92 -14.33 1.61 4.77
C ASP A 92 -13.13 1.63 3.84
N TYR A 93 -13.31 1.36 2.55
CA TYR A 93 -12.22 1.32 1.59
C TYR A 93 -12.05 2.62 0.81
N VAL A 94 -12.93 3.57 1.00
CA VAL A 94 -12.91 4.83 0.26
C VAL A 94 -11.72 5.68 0.67
N GLY A 95 -10.99 6.20 -0.30
CA GLY A 95 -9.86 7.10 -0.07
C GLY A 95 -8.68 6.80 -0.96
N LYS A 96 -7.58 7.48 -0.68
CA LYS A 96 -6.36 7.35 -1.46
C LYS A 96 -5.40 6.36 -0.85
N CYS A 97 -4.76 5.57 -1.69
CA CYS A 97 -3.68 4.68 -1.28
C CYS A 97 -2.36 5.45 -1.39
N LEU A 98 -1.87 5.89 -0.25
CA LEU A 98 -0.60 6.61 -0.15
C LEU A 98 0.38 5.75 0.62
N ILE A 99 1.51 5.43 0.00
CA ILE A 99 2.55 4.62 0.62
C ILE A 99 3.90 5.29 0.52
N TYR A 100 4.85 4.82 1.29
CA TYR A 100 6.23 5.22 1.13
C TYR A 100 7.15 4.01 1.22
N TYR A 101 8.31 4.14 0.59
CA TYR A 101 9.41 3.21 0.77
C TYR A 101 10.58 3.98 1.37
N ASP A 102 11.17 3.42 2.41
CA ASP A 102 12.42 3.93 2.96
C ASP A 102 13.57 3.23 2.27
N VAL A 103 14.53 4.00 1.82
CA VAL A 103 15.59 3.55 0.93
C VAL A 103 16.94 3.95 1.48
N ASP A 104 17.87 3.01 1.46
CA ASP A 104 19.27 3.29 1.83
C ASP A 104 19.86 4.22 0.78
N PRO A 105 20.40 5.39 1.16
CA PRO A 105 20.90 6.37 0.20
C PRO A 105 22.13 5.90 -0.56
N ASN A 106 22.86 4.93 -0.05
CA ASN A 106 24.08 4.44 -0.69
C ASN A 106 23.81 3.29 -1.66
N THR A 107 22.95 2.37 -1.29
CA THR A 107 22.65 1.18 -2.08
C THR A 107 21.40 1.31 -2.94
N HIS A 108 20.52 2.25 -2.63
CA HIS A 108 19.21 2.43 -3.25
C HIS A 108 18.28 1.22 -3.03
N ILE A 109 18.55 0.45 -1.98
CA ILE A 109 17.74 -0.72 -1.63
C ILE A 109 16.62 -0.30 -0.68
N ILE A 110 15.42 -0.83 -0.93
CA ILE A 110 14.28 -0.61 -0.07
C ILE A 110 14.50 -1.37 1.23
N ILE A 111 14.42 -0.66 2.35
CA ILE A 111 14.65 -1.25 3.67
C ILE A 111 13.38 -1.33 4.50
N ALA A 112 12.37 -0.53 4.16
CA ALA A 112 11.11 -0.50 4.89
C ALA A 112 10.04 0.14 4.02
N TRP A 113 8.79 -0.01 4.44
CA TRP A 113 7.65 0.67 3.80
C TRP A 113 6.62 1.02 4.87
N GLY A 114 5.69 1.89 4.51
CA GLY A 114 4.56 2.21 5.37
C GLY A 114 3.46 2.93 4.59
N PHE A 115 2.38 3.23 5.30
CA PHE A 115 1.29 4.03 4.74
C PHE A 115 1.50 5.47 5.16
N ASP A 116 1.34 6.39 4.20
CA ASP A 116 1.49 7.81 4.48
C ASP A 116 0.21 8.38 5.11
N GLU A 117 0.38 9.48 5.80
CA GLU A 117 -0.73 10.24 6.35
C GLU A 117 -1.54 10.87 5.22
N GLY A 118 -2.81 11.10 5.50
CA GLY A 118 -3.70 11.73 4.54
C GLY A 118 -4.40 10.79 3.59
N GLY A 119 -4.03 9.51 3.62
CA GLY A 119 -4.68 8.47 2.83
C GLY A 119 -5.52 7.55 3.69
N ASN A 120 -6.13 6.58 3.04
CA ASN A 120 -6.80 5.48 3.71
C ASN A 120 -6.06 4.17 3.39
N PRO A 121 -5.36 3.56 4.36
CA PRO A 121 -4.62 2.33 4.09
C PRO A 121 -5.48 1.22 3.49
N LEU A 122 -6.76 1.15 3.85
CA LEU A 122 -7.65 0.13 3.32
C LEU A 122 -7.98 0.32 1.84
N SER A 123 -7.68 1.50 1.28
CA SER A 123 -7.80 1.72 -0.15
C SER A 123 -6.67 1.04 -0.92
N CYS A 124 -5.59 0.65 -0.24
CA CYS A 124 -4.48 -0.08 -0.83
C CYS A 124 -4.87 -1.55 -0.92
N ARG A 125 -5.31 -1.97 -2.09
CA ARG A 125 -5.87 -3.30 -2.31
C ARG A 125 -5.43 -3.84 -3.66
N THR A 126 -5.27 -5.15 -3.74
CA THR A 126 -5.11 -5.81 -5.03
C THR A 126 -6.51 -6.09 -5.59
N TRP A 127 -6.65 -5.86 -6.89
CA TRP A 127 -7.93 -6.08 -7.56
C TRP A 127 -7.79 -7.33 -8.41
N SER A 128 -8.47 -8.35 -8.06
CA SER A 128 -8.45 -9.60 -8.83
C SER A 128 -9.84 -9.99 -9.27
#